data_5c996db5799b80f2d940884026b53cf6
#
_entry.id   5c996db5799b80f2d940884026b53cf6
#
_cell.length_a   1.000
_cell.length_b   1.000
_cell.length_c   1.000
_cell.angle_alpha   90.00
_cell.angle_beta   90.00
_cell.angle_gamma   90.00
#
_symmetry.space_group_name_H-M   'P 1'
#
loop_
_entity.id
_entity.type
_entity.pdbx_description
1 polymer ?
#
loop_
_entity_poly.entity_id
_entity_poly.type
_entity_poly.pdbx_seq_one_letter_code
_entity_poly.pdbx_strand_id
1 'polypeptide(L)'
;MFGNPWRLVTVDIDGTLTLIHGWRRIAERFGRESEYRSSNARFQRKEIGEDPHLTDLLGLAHGHTIAEVVSVLEATPRLEGIGEGIDELHRAGSRVALLTHNPPYVARWYAQKFGFDDLEGTPVPEPAPGGPIPLPGPVHADKKGGLERLIARFGVSPLETVHVGDGWSDAELFPLIGAGVAVNSSYPVVDAAADLVFHVRDFRPVAEGILGLGPRVKPAPRPREG
;
A
#
# COMPACT_ATOMS: atom_id res chain seq x y z
N MET A 1 4.94 -22.68 -22.25
CA MET A 1 4.38 -21.64 -21.37
C MET A 1 5.55 -21.01 -20.66
N PHE A 2 5.78 -19.72 -20.83
CA PHE A 2 6.74 -18.99 -20.02
C PHE A 2 6.15 -18.94 -18.60
N GLY A 3 6.95 -19.30 -17.58
CA GLY A 3 6.51 -19.23 -16.18
C GLY A 3 6.19 -17.79 -15.80
N ASN A 4 5.45 -17.60 -14.69
CA ASN A 4 5.14 -16.26 -14.15
C ASN A 4 6.44 -15.46 -13.94
N PRO A 5 6.60 -14.27 -14.56
CA PRO A 5 7.80 -13.46 -14.42
C PRO A 5 7.86 -12.71 -13.09
N TRP A 6 6.74 -12.61 -12.37
CA TRP A 6 6.61 -11.81 -11.16
C TRP A 6 6.97 -12.62 -9.93
N ARG A 7 8.08 -12.26 -9.31
CA ARG A 7 8.60 -12.93 -8.11
C ARG A 7 8.11 -12.26 -6.82
N LEU A 8 7.80 -10.95 -6.89
CA LEU A 8 7.28 -10.16 -5.80
C LEU A 8 6.11 -9.29 -6.28
N VAL A 9 5.00 -9.34 -5.57
CA VAL A 9 3.88 -8.40 -5.71
C VAL A 9 3.76 -7.63 -4.40
N THR A 10 3.90 -6.32 -4.45
CA THR A 10 3.66 -5.44 -3.30
C THR A 10 2.33 -4.73 -3.45
N VAL A 11 1.58 -4.59 -2.35
CA VAL A 11 0.20 -4.06 -2.37
C VAL A 11 0.04 -3.01 -1.28
N ASP A 12 -0.52 -1.85 -1.64
CA ASP A 12 -0.95 -0.86 -0.64
C ASP A 12 -2.29 -1.26 0.00
N ILE A 13 -2.68 -0.57 1.07
CA ILE A 13 -3.88 -0.86 1.84
C ILE A 13 -4.99 0.15 1.56
N ASP A 14 -4.75 1.43 1.91
CA ASP A 14 -5.79 2.45 1.90
C ASP A 14 -6.08 2.95 0.48
N GLY A 15 -7.35 2.83 0.06
CA GLY A 15 -7.77 3.15 -1.31
C GLY A 15 -7.54 2.00 -2.31
N THR A 16 -6.64 1.08 -1.99
CA THR A 16 -6.28 -0.08 -2.82
C THR A 16 -7.05 -1.33 -2.40
N LEU A 17 -6.83 -1.82 -1.18
CA LEU A 17 -7.58 -2.94 -0.60
C LEU A 17 -8.86 -2.48 0.11
N THR A 18 -8.90 -1.24 0.57
CA THR A 18 -10.07 -0.64 1.23
C THR A 18 -10.85 0.24 0.25
N LEU A 19 -12.19 0.20 0.35
CA LEU A 19 -13.10 1.05 -0.42
C LEU A 19 -13.30 2.43 0.21
N ILE A 20 -12.86 2.59 1.44
CA ILE A 20 -12.86 3.84 2.22
C ILE A 20 -11.53 3.89 2.95
N HIS A 21 -10.88 5.05 2.94
CA HIS A 21 -9.62 5.25 3.64
C HIS A 21 -9.75 4.90 5.14
N GLY A 22 -8.94 3.98 5.64
CA GLY A 22 -9.03 3.44 7.00
C GLY A 22 -8.91 4.53 8.07
N TRP A 23 -8.02 5.50 7.87
CA TRP A 23 -7.84 6.63 8.80
C TRP A 23 -9.06 7.55 8.89
N ARG A 24 -9.86 7.66 7.83
CA ARG A 24 -11.15 8.32 7.90
C ARG A 24 -12.09 7.59 8.86
N ARG A 25 -12.15 6.26 8.78
CA ARG A 25 -12.99 5.44 9.66
C ARG A 25 -12.51 5.48 11.13
N ILE A 26 -11.19 5.48 11.32
CA ILE A 26 -10.57 5.67 12.64
C ILE A 26 -10.97 7.02 13.23
N ALA A 27 -10.86 8.11 12.45
CA ALA A 27 -11.25 9.44 12.87
C ALA A 27 -12.75 9.51 13.25
N GLU A 28 -13.63 8.95 12.41
CA GLU A 28 -15.08 8.87 12.66
C GLU A 28 -15.37 8.10 13.95
N ARG A 29 -14.73 6.96 14.16
CA ARG A 29 -14.97 6.11 15.34
C ARG A 29 -14.46 6.72 16.64
N PHE A 30 -13.37 7.48 16.58
CA PHE A 30 -12.70 8.08 17.73
C PHE A 30 -13.07 9.56 17.95
N GLY A 31 -14.04 10.12 17.18
CA GLY A 31 -14.52 11.49 17.34
C GLY A 31 -13.50 12.55 16.92
N ARG A 32 -12.61 12.22 15.97
CA ARG A 32 -11.51 13.07 15.50
C ARG A 32 -11.65 13.50 14.02
N GLU A 33 -12.89 13.55 13.49
CA GLU A 33 -13.13 13.88 12.08
C GLU A 33 -12.66 15.29 11.71
N SER A 34 -12.74 16.24 12.65
CA SER A 34 -12.27 17.60 12.42
C SER A 34 -10.77 17.66 12.18
N GLU A 35 -9.98 16.88 12.92
CA GLU A 35 -8.54 16.77 12.78
C GLU A 35 -8.19 16.12 11.43
N TYR A 36 -8.83 15.00 11.10
CA TYR A 36 -8.69 14.32 9.82
C TYR A 36 -8.97 15.26 8.64
N ARG A 37 -10.13 15.97 8.66
CA ARG A 37 -10.52 16.89 7.60
C ARG A 37 -9.55 18.07 7.47
N SER A 38 -9.10 18.61 8.60
CA SER A 38 -8.14 19.73 8.64
C SER A 38 -6.81 19.34 8.00
N SER A 39 -6.25 18.20 8.39
CA SER A 39 -4.99 17.70 7.85
C SER A 39 -5.08 17.43 6.34
N ASN A 40 -6.14 16.73 5.89
CA ASN A 40 -6.37 16.48 4.46
C ASN A 40 -6.50 17.80 3.67
N ALA A 41 -7.27 18.76 4.17
CA ALA A 41 -7.46 20.03 3.47
C ALA A 41 -6.14 20.83 3.34
N ARG A 42 -5.30 20.83 4.38
CA ARG A 42 -3.97 21.46 4.35
C ARG A 42 -3.04 20.76 3.36
N PHE A 43 -3.05 19.44 3.34
CA PHE A 43 -2.25 18.64 2.41
C PHE A 43 -2.68 18.87 0.95
N GLN A 44 -3.98 18.84 0.65
CA GLN A 44 -4.51 19.11 -0.69
C GLN A 44 -4.18 20.50 -1.19
N ARG A 45 -4.17 21.52 -0.30
CA ARG A 45 -3.74 22.89 -0.62
C ARG A 45 -2.23 23.09 -0.64
N LYS A 46 -1.44 22.00 -0.41
CA LYS A 46 0.02 22.05 -0.34
C LYS A 46 0.56 22.97 0.76
N GLU A 47 -0.21 23.19 1.82
CA GLU A 47 0.21 23.95 3.01
C GLU A 47 1.12 23.11 3.92
N ILE A 48 0.99 21.80 3.86
CA ILE A 48 1.87 20.83 4.53
C ILE A 48 2.33 19.77 3.52
N GLY A 49 3.52 19.21 3.76
CA GLY A 49 4.03 18.07 3.00
C GLY A 49 3.46 16.73 3.47
N GLU A 50 3.94 15.64 2.87
CA GLU A 50 3.49 14.28 3.15
C GLU A 50 3.81 13.85 4.58
N ASP A 51 5.03 14.09 5.07
CA ASP A 51 5.45 13.70 6.43
C ASP A 51 4.58 14.32 7.54
N PRO A 52 4.34 15.64 7.58
CA PRO A 52 3.41 16.23 8.54
C PRO A 52 1.99 15.70 8.40
N HIS A 53 1.50 15.51 7.18
CA HIS A 53 0.17 14.94 6.93
C HIS A 53 0.07 13.51 7.49
N LEU A 54 1.05 12.66 7.20
CA LEU A 54 1.10 11.31 7.72
C LEU A 54 1.21 11.28 9.25
N THR A 55 2.02 12.18 9.84
CA THR A 55 2.11 12.35 11.30
C THR A 55 0.74 12.66 11.91
N ASP A 56 -0.01 13.59 11.31
CA ASP A 56 -1.36 13.95 11.74
C ASP A 56 -2.30 12.73 11.68
N LEU A 57 -2.28 11.98 10.56
CA LEU A 57 -3.13 10.80 10.39
C LEU A 57 -2.82 9.73 11.43
N LEU A 58 -1.56 9.35 11.59
CA LEU A 58 -1.16 8.32 12.55
C LEU A 58 -1.45 8.74 14.00
N GLY A 59 -1.43 10.04 14.29
CA GLY A 59 -1.83 10.62 15.58
C GLY A 59 -3.31 10.41 15.94
N LEU A 60 -4.18 10.15 14.96
CA LEU A 60 -5.62 9.94 15.21
C LEU A 60 -5.92 8.71 16.08
N ALA A 61 -5.03 7.73 16.10
CA ALA A 61 -5.14 6.53 16.94
C ALA A 61 -4.57 6.70 18.36
N HIS A 62 -3.92 7.84 18.66
CA HIS A 62 -3.32 8.09 19.96
C HIS A 62 -4.33 7.93 21.11
N GLY A 63 -3.90 7.25 22.17
CA GLY A 63 -4.72 7.00 23.38
C GLY A 63 -5.64 5.78 23.28
N HIS A 64 -5.84 5.23 22.07
CA HIS A 64 -6.61 4.00 21.84
C HIS A 64 -5.69 2.78 21.79
N THR A 65 -6.25 1.60 21.98
CA THR A 65 -5.53 0.33 21.87
C THR A 65 -5.47 -0.17 20.44
N ILE A 66 -4.50 -1.04 20.13
CA ILE A 66 -4.46 -1.74 18.82
C ILE A 66 -5.77 -2.53 18.59
N ALA A 67 -6.35 -3.14 19.62
CA ALA A 67 -7.60 -3.88 19.51
C ALA A 67 -8.78 -3.00 19.07
N GLU A 68 -8.86 -1.77 19.56
CA GLU A 68 -9.88 -0.80 19.13
C GLU A 68 -9.67 -0.38 17.68
N VAL A 69 -8.42 -0.12 17.26
CA VAL A 69 -8.09 0.18 15.85
C VAL A 69 -8.47 -1.01 14.96
N VAL A 70 -8.09 -2.23 15.33
CA VAL A 70 -8.44 -3.46 14.58
C VAL A 70 -9.94 -3.60 14.43
N SER A 71 -10.73 -3.33 15.49
CA SER A 71 -12.19 -3.35 15.41
C SER A 71 -12.75 -2.38 14.35
N VAL A 72 -12.12 -1.21 14.18
CA VAL A 72 -12.48 -0.26 13.11
C VAL A 72 -12.12 -0.82 11.74
N LEU A 73 -10.92 -1.40 11.61
CA LEU A 73 -10.46 -1.99 10.35
C LEU A 73 -11.37 -3.15 9.93
N GLU A 74 -11.82 -3.98 10.87
CA GLU A 74 -12.75 -5.07 10.59
C GLU A 74 -14.08 -4.60 10.02
N ALA A 75 -14.57 -3.48 10.48
CA ALA A 75 -15.80 -2.85 10.00
C ALA A 75 -15.59 -1.99 8.73
N THR A 76 -14.35 -1.74 8.32
CA THR A 76 -14.06 -0.91 7.15
C THR A 76 -14.35 -1.69 5.86
N PRO A 77 -15.18 -1.14 4.94
CA PRO A 77 -15.42 -1.75 3.64
C PRO A 77 -14.13 -1.93 2.83
N ARG A 78 -13.95 -3.10 2.28
CA ARG A 78 -12.77 -3.49 1.48
C ARG A 78 -13.17 -4.31 0.27
N LEU A 79 -12.21 -4.57 -0.60
CA LEU A 79 -12.41 -5.47 -1.73
C LEU A 79 -12.78 -6.87 -1.24
N GLU A 80 -13.61 -7.54 -2.00
CA GLU A 80 -13.85 -8.98 -1.88
C GLU A 80 -12.65 -9.76 -2.43
N GLY A 81 -12.55 -11.05 -2.16
CA GLY A 81 -11.58 -11.93 -2.81
C GLY A 81 -10.10 -11.61 -2.57
N ILE A 82 -9.74 -10.82 -1.53
CA ILE A 82 -8.33 -10.48 -1.26
C ILE A 82 -7.50 -11.73 -1.01
N GLY A 83 -7.94 -12.61 -0.09
CA GLY A 83 -7.22 -13.84 0.24
C GLY A 83 -7.11 -14.76 -0.97
N GLU A 84 -8.20 -14.93 -1.72
CA GLU A 84 -8.23 -15.78 -2.91
C GLU A 84 -7.28 -15.28 -4.01
N GLY A 85 -7.22 -13.96 -4.23
CA GLY A 85 -6.30 -13.37 -5.20
C GLY A 85 -4.82 -13.52 -4.76
N ILE A 86 -4.54 -13.38 -3.45
CA ILE A 86 -3.20 -13.63 -2.88
C ILE A 86 -2.82 -15.11 -3.06
N ASP A 87 -3.73 -16.04 -2.76
CA ASP A 87 -3.51 -17.48 -2.96
C ASP A 87 -3.24 -17.81 -4.43
N GLU A 88 -3.87 -17.12 -5.36
CA GLU A 88 -3.62 -17.28 -6.79
C GLU A 88 -2.21 -16.83 -7.19
N LEU A 89 -1.77 -15.66 -6.70
CA LEU A 89 -0.41 -15.19 -6.90
C LEU A 89 0.63 -16.13 -6.29
N HIS A 90 0.38 -16.67 -5.09
CA HIS A 90 1.24 -17.68 -4.45
C HIS A 90 1.33 -18.97 -5.28
N ARG A 91 0.18 -19.48 -5.78
CA ARG A 91 0.17 -20.69 -6.64
C ARG A 91 0.94 -20.48 -7.95
N ALA A 92 1.03 -19.25 -8.42
CA ALA A 92 1.85 -18.88 -9.58
C ALA A 92 3.33 -18.69 -9.25
N GLY A 93 3.73 -18.77 -7.96
CA GLY A 93 5.11 -18.66 -7.51
C GLY A 93 5.58 -17.26 -7.11
N SER A 94 4.66 -16.28 -7.01
CA SER A 94 4.96 -14.96 -6.46
C SER A 94 4.99 -14.96 -4.94
N ARG A 95 5.83 -14.12 -4.34
CA ARG A 95 5.67 -13.63 -2.97
C ARG A 95 4.78 -12.40 -2.99
N VAL A 96 3.96 -12.22 -1.95
CA VAL A 96 3.03 -11.08 -1.87
C VAL A 96 3.24 -10.36 -0.54
N ALA A 97 3.56 -9.06 -0.58
CA ALA A 97 3.85 -8.27 0.60
C ALA A 97 3.05 -6.98 0.65
N LEU A 98 2.77 -6.48 1.85
CA LEU A 98 2.20 -5.15 2.03
C LEU A 98 3.29 -4.09 1.95
N LEU A 99 2.99 -2.99 1.27
CA LEU A 99 3.83 -1.79 1.21
C LEU A 99 2.94 -0.56 1.38
N THR A 100 2.92 0.00 2.59
CA THR A 100 1.91 0.98 2.98
C THR A 100 2.46 2.07 3.89
N HIS A 101 1.80 3.22 3.92
CA HIS A 101 2.06 4.24 4.93
C HIS A 101 1.40 3.96 6.29
N ASN A 102 0.63 2.89 6.40
CA ASN A 102 0.09 2.46 7.68
C ASN A 102 1.20 2.03 8.66
N PRO A 103 0.97 2.16 9.98
CA PRO A 103 1.92 1.66 10.97
C PRO A 103 1.98 0.12 10.95
N PRO A 104 3.09 -0.49 11.41
CA PRO A 104 3.29 -1.93 11.36
C PRO A 104 2.16 -2.75 12.02
N TYR A 105 1.52 -2.26 13.08
CA TYR A 105 0.42 -2.98 13.73
C TYR A 105 -0.83 -3.07 12.85
N VAL A 106 -1.12 -2.06 12.02
CA VAL A 106 -2.20 -2.12 11.02
C VAL A 106 -1.84 -3.09 9.89
N ALA A 107 -0.65 -2.92 9.30
CA ALA A 107 -0.19 -3.77 8.21
C ALA A 107 -0.12 -5.25 8.64
N ARG A 108 0.32 -5.53 9.86
CA ARG A 108 0.40 -6.89 10.43
C ARG A 108 -0.97 -7.56 10.52
N TRP A 109 -2.01 -6.80 10.90
CA TRP A 109 -3.36 -7.33 10.94
C TRP A 109 -3.84 -7.75 9.54
N TYR A 110 -3.62 -6.90 8.51
CA TYR A 110 -3.95 -7.25 7.12
C TYR A 110 -3.14 -8.47 6.65
N ALA A 111 -1.84 -8.50 6.95
CA ALA A 111 -0.97 -9.59 6.54
C ALA A 111 -1.44 -10.94 7.12
N GLN A 112 -1.77 -10.98 8.40
CA GLN A 112 -2.26 -12.18 9.07
C GLN A 112 -3.64 -12.60 8.57
N LYS A 113 -4.53 -11.62 8.30
CA LYS A 113 -5.89 -11.90 7.87
C LYS A 113 -5.98 -12.47 6.46
N PHE A 114 -5.14 -12.00 5.54
CA PHE A 114 -5.24 -12.30 4.12
C PHE A 114 -4.08 -13.12 3.56
N GLY A 115 -3.08 -13.44 4.37
CA GLY A 115 -2.01 -14.34 3.98
C GLY A 115 -0.84 -13.69 3.24
N PHE A 116 -0.54 -12.40 3.48
CA PHE A 116 0.67 -11.78 2.94
C PHE A 116 1.93 -12.36 3.58
N ASP A 117 3.00 -12.51 2.80
CA ASP A 117 4.28 -13.08 3.24
C ASP A 117 5.10 -12.13 4.13
N ASP A 118 4.99 -10.81 3.91
CA ASP A 118 5.78 -9.78 4.61
C ASP A 118 5.09 -8.41 4.52
N LEU A 119 5.66 -7.42 5.18
CA LEU A 119 5.16 -6.05 5.20
C LEU A 119 6.26 -5.01 5.38
N GLU A 120 6.03 -3.84 4.80
CA GLU A 120 6.69 -2.58 5.11
C GLU A 120 5.61 -1.52 5.40
N GLY A 121 5.75 -0.85 6.53
CA GLY A 121 4.88 0.22 6.97
C GLY A 121 5.68 1.37 7.57
N THR A 122 5.01 2.47 7.89
CA THR A 122 5.66 3.62 8.54
C THR A 122 6.03 3.29 9.97
N PRO A 123 7.32 3.32 10.35
CA PRO A 123 7.74 3.06 11.71
C PRO A 123 7.14 4.07 12.70
N VAL A 124 6.55 3.56 13.76
CA VAL A 124 6.04 4.35 14.90
C VAL A 124 6.41 3.65 16.21
N PRO A 125 6.40 4.35 17.35
CA PRO A 125 6.56 3.70 18.64
C PRO A 125 5.49 2.62 18.85
N GLU A 126 5.92 1.41 19.22
CA GLU A 126 5.00 0.30 19.53
C GLU A 126 4.38 0.53 20.92
N PRO A 127 3.05 0.37 21.10
CA PRO A 127 2.45 0.42 22.42
C PRO A 127 2.83 -0.81 23.23
N ALA A 128 2.83 -0.67 24.57
CA ALA A 128 2.93 -1.83 25.45
C ALA A 128 1.75 -2.81 25.16
N PRO A 129 1.92 -4.12 25.41
CA PRO A 129 0.85 -5.10 25.18
C PRO A 129 -0.46 -4.70 25.86
N GLY A 130 -1.53 -4.50 25.08
CA GLY A 130 -2.84 -4.03 25.54
C GLY A 130 -2.89 -2.57 25.99
N GLY A 131 -1.79 -1.85 25.93
CA GLY A 131 -1.71 -0.44 26.28
C GLY A 131 -2.18 0.51 25.16
N PRO A 132 -2.32 1.80 25.50
CA PRO A 132 -2.69 2.81 24.52
C PRO A 132 -1.56 3.09 23.53
N ILE A 133 -1.95 3.36 22.28
CA ILE A 133 -1.04 3.78 21.22
C ILE A 133 -0.44 5.14 21.59
N PRO A 134 0.89 5.27 21.61
CA PRO A 134 1.56 6.54 21.89
C PRO A 134 1.42 7.51 20.71
N LEU A 135 1.73 8.78 20.91
CA LEU A 135 1.89 9.73 19.81
C LEU A 135 3.00 9.23 18.87
N PRO A 136 2.80 9.28 17.56
CA PRO A 136 3.80 8.75 16.62
C PRO A 136 5.13 9.55 16.62
N GLY A 137 5.10 10.81 17.09
CA GLY A 137 6.18 11.74 16.82
C GLY A 137 6.22 12.12 15.32
N PRO A 138 7.21 12.91 14.88
CA PRO A 138 7.44 13.15 13.47
C PRO A 138 7.75 11.83 12.74
N VAL A 139 7.01 11.51 11.69
CA VAL A 139 7.24 10.33 10.85
C VAL A 139 7.74 10.75 9.48
N HIS A 140 8.37 9.82 8.77
CA HIS A 140 8.84 10.01 7.41
C HIS A 140 8.14 9.01 6.48
N ALA A 141 7.52 9.53 5.43
CA ALA A 141 6.91 8.76 4.37
C ALA A 141 8.04 8.20 3.46
N ASP A 142 8.31 6.89 3.56
CA ASP A 142 9.43 6.24 2.83
C ASP A 142 8.94 4.96 2.13
N LYS A 143 7.94 5.08 1.27
CA LYS A 143 7.42 3.93 0.51
C LYS A 143 8.49 3.36 -0.44
N LYS A 144 9.32 4.22 -1.03
CA LYS A 144 10.42 3.79 -1.88
C LYS A 144 11.46 2.96 -1.12
N GLY A 145 11.95 3.43 0.01
CA GLY A 145 12.88 2.67 0.84
C GLY A 145 12.24 1.37 1.36
N GLY A 146 10.94 1.38 1.67
CA GLY A 146 10.18 0.17 2.00
C GLY A 146 10.20 -0.86 0.87
N LEU A 147 9.98 -0.42 -0.37
CA LEU A 147 10.08 -1.29 -1.55
C LEU A 147 11.48 -1.89 -1.70
N GLU A 148 12.52 -1.07 -1.58
CA GLU A 148 13.92 -1.52 -1.67
C GLU A 148 14.25 -2.57 -0.60
N ARG A 149 13.75 -2.39 0.63
CA ARG A 149 13.91 -3.38 1.72
C ARG A 149 13.19 -4.70 1.43
N LEU A 150 11.96 -4.67 0.89
CA LEU A 150 11.23 -5.88 0.49
C LEU A 150 11.96 -6.62 -0.65
N ILE A 151 12.39 -5.92 -1.68
CA ILE A 151 13.17 -6.48 -2.80
C ILE A 151 14.42 -7.18 -2.29
N ALA A 152 15.16 -6.53 -1.38
CA ALA A 152 16.38 -7.11 -0.78
C ALA A 152 16.07 -8.35 0.07
N ARG A 153 15.02 -8.31 0.91
CA ARG A 153 14.62 -9.44 1.77
C ARG A 153 14.20 -10.68 0.97
N PHE A 154 13.49 -10.49 -0.13
CA PHE A 154 13.09 -11.59 -0.98
C PHE A 154 14.15 -11.99 -2.02
N GLY A 155 15.23 -11.23 -2.16
CA GLY A 155 16.32 -11.50 -3.10
C GLY A 155 15.86 -11.49 -4.56
N VAL A 156 14.94 -10.60 -4.90
CA VAL A 156 14.36 -10.47 -6.26
C VAL A 156 14.88 -9.23 -6.97
N SER A 157 14.75 -9.19 -8.29
CA SER A 157 15.04 -7.98 -9.08
C SER A 157 13.88 -7.00 -9.02
N PRO A 158 14.13 -5.67 -9.05
CA PRO A 158 13.08 -4.69 -9.29
C PRO A 158 12.24 -5.00 -10.53
N LEU A 159 12.84 -5.55 -11.58
CA LEU A 159 12.14 -5.91 -12.83
C LEU A 159 11.24 -7.16 -12.70
N GLU A 160 11.39 -7.93 -11.65
CA GLU A 160 10.53 -9.07 -11.29
C GLU A 160 9.47 -8.69 -10.25
N THR A 161 9.34 -7.38 -9.96
CA THR A 161 8.43 -6.84 -8.95
C THR A 161 7.28 -6.09 -9.61
N VAL A 162 6.07 -6.31 -9.07
CA VAL A 162 4.86 -5.54 -9.37
C VAL A 162 4.46 -4.76 -8.11
N HIS A 163 4.00 -3.52 -8.27
CA HIS A 163 3.36 -2.78 -7.19
C HIS A 163 1.92 -2.44 -7.55
N VAL A 164 1.01 -2.64 -6.57
CA VAL A 164 -0.42 -2.36 -6.67
C VAL A 164 -0.76 -1.23 -5.71
N GLY A 165 -1.31 -0.13 -6.20
CA GLY A 165 -1.64 1.03 -5.37
C GLY A 165 -2.64 1.98 -6.05
N ASP A 166 -3.08 3.04 -5.33
CA ASP A 166 -4.05 4.02 -5.83
C ASP A 166 -3.57 5.47 -5.75
N GLY A 167 -2.50 5.74 -5.01
CA GLY A 167 -2.03 7.07 -4.66
C GLY A 167 -0.80 7.55 -5.43
N TRP A 168 -0.43 8.82 -5.19
CA TRP A 168 0.75 9.44 -5.78
C TRP A 168 2.04 8.71 -5.40
N SER A 169 2.17 8.33 -4.12
CA SER A 169 3.34 7.61 -3.63
C SER A 169 3.50 6.22 -4.26
N ASP A 170 2.40 5.62 -4.74
CA ASP A 170 2.44 4.36 -5.51
C ASP A 170 2.89 4.62 -6.94
N ALA A 171 2.36 5.65 -7.59
CA ALA A 171 2.74 6.02 -8.95
C ALA A 171 4.23 6.36 -9.09
N GLU A 172 4.86 6.91 -8.04
CA GLU A 172 6.30 7.18 -8.01
C GLU A 172 7.14 5.89 -8.05
N LEU A 173 6.59 4.76 -7.62
CA LEU A 173 7.26 3.46 -7.65
C LEU A 173 7.17 2.76 -9.01
N PHE A 174 6.11 2.99 -9.77
CA PHE A 174 5.84 2.30 -11.03
C PHE A 174 7.00 2.34 -12.04
N PRO A 175 7.72 3.47 -12.26
CA PRO A 175 8.87 3.51 -13.16
C PRO A 175 10.12 2.79 -12.64
N LEU A 176 10.16 2.44 -11.35
CA LEU A 176 11.33 1.83 -10.70
C LEU A 176 11.32 0.30 -10.78
N ILE A 177 10.18 -0.30 -11.14
CA ILE A 177 9.92 -1.74 -11.06
C ILE A 177 9.44 -2.31 -12.40
N GLY A 178 9.16 -3.62 -12.41
CA GLY A 178 8.74 -4.36 -13.61
C GLY A 178 7.36 -3.97 -14.10
N ALA A 179 6.39 -3.73 -13.20
CA ALA A 179 5.07 -3.23 -13.58
C ALA A 179 4.37 -2.50 -12.41
N GLY A 180 3.57 -1.49 -12.74
CA GLY A 180 2.67 -0.78 -11.84
C GLY A 180 1.21 -1.08 -12.15
N VAL A 181 0.41 -1.28 -11.12
CA VAL A 181 -1.03 -1.55 -11.23
C VAL A 181 -1.80 -0.54 -10.41
N ALA A 182 -2.63 0.27 -11.06
CA ALA A 182 -3.53 1.20 -10.38
C ALA A 182 -4.86 0.51 -10.04
N VAL A 183 -5.30 0.60 -8.78
CA VAL A 183 -6.58 0.04 -8.33
C VAL A 183 -7.41 1.13 -7.68
N ASN A 184 -8.61 1.39 -8.23
CA ASN A 184 -9.57 2.37 -7.70
C ASN A 184 -9.02 3.78 -7.48
N SER A 185 -7.95 4.15 -8.18
CA SER A 185 -7.37 5.48 -8.06
C SER A 185 -8.39 6.56 -8.46
N SER A 186 -8.39 7.65 -7.69
CA SER A 186 -9.13 8.87 -8.04
C SER A 186 -8.23 9.91 -8.75
N TYR A 187 -6.98 9.56 -9.05
CA TYR A 187 -5.99 10.44 -9.64
C TYR A 187 -5.63 10.00 -11.07
N PRO A 188 -6.05 10.75 -12.11
CA PRO A 188 -5.74 10.38 -13.50
C PRO A 188 -4.24 10.21 -13.79
N VAL A 189 -3.36 10.88 -13.04
CA VAL A 189 -1.91 10.74 -13.19
C VAL A 189 -1.41 9.37 -12.71
N VAL A 190 -2.05 8.78 -11.72
CA VAL A 190 -1.72 7.42 -11.24
C VAL A 190 -2.12 6.40 -12.29
N ASP A 191 -3.34 6.53 -12.84
CA ASP A 191 -3.82 5.67 -13.94
C ASP A 191 -2.90 5.78 -15.16
N ALA A 192 -2.48 7.00 -15.53
CA ALA A 192 -1.60 7.22 -16.66
C ALA A 192 -0.17 6.65 -16.48
N ALA A 193 0.28 6.49 -15.23
CA ALA A 193 1.58 5.93 -14.91
C ALA A 193 1.58 4.39 -14.83
N ALA A 194 0.41 3.77 -14.68
CA ALA A 194 0.26 2.32 -14.48
C ALA A 194 0.28 1.54 -15.79
N ASP A 195 0.70 0.27 -15.72
CA ASP A 195 0.60 -0.69 -16.83
C ASP A 195 -0.79 -1.32 -16.94
N LEU A 196 -1.49 -1.45 -15.78
CA LEU A 196 -2.89 -1.87 -15.71
C LEU A 196 -3.66 -0.95 -14.77
N VAL A 197 -4.92 -0.73 -15.10
CA VAL A 197 -5.85 0.07 -14.28
C VAL A 197 -7.11 -0.73 -14.03
N PHE A 198 -7.53 -0.79 -12.76
CA PHE A 198 -8.73 -1.47 -12.33
C PHE A 198 -9.64 -0.55 -11.51
N HIS A 199 -10.94 -0.57 -11.81
CA HIS A 199 -11.98 0.01 -10.98
C HIS A 199 -12.94 -1.12 -10.56
N VAL A 200 -12.65 -1.74 -9.43
CA VAL A 200 -13.25 -3.02 -9.01
C VAL A 200 -13.66 -3.02 -7.54
N ARG A 201 -14.50 -3.99 -7.18
CA ARG A 201 -14.85 -4.34 -5.80
C ARG A 201 -14.33 -5.70 -5.37
N ASP A 202 -13.54 -6.35 -6.21
CA ASP A 202 -12.99 -7.68 -6.01
C ASP A 202 -11.53 -7.69 -6.44
N PHE A 203 -10.65 -8.27 -5.63
CA PHE A 203 -9.22 -8.31 -5.90
C PHE A 203 -8.81 -9.43 -6.88
N ARG A 204 -9.63 -10.45 -7.06
CA ARG A 204 -9.33 -11.58 -7.96
C ARG A 204 -9.01 -11.16 -9.40
N PRO A 205 -9.79 -10.27 -10.05
CA PRO A 205 -9.44 -9.75 -11.38
C PRO A 205 -8.11 -9.00 -11.41
N VAL A 206 -7.69 -8.38 -10.31
CA VAL A 206 -6.39 -7.70 -10.21
C VAL A 206 -5.27 -8.74 -10.22
N ALA A 207 -5.40 -9.82 -9.44
CA ALA A 207 -4.44 -10.92 -9.41
C ALA A 207 -4.32 -11.60 -10.78
N GLU A 208 -5.45 -11.92 -11.43
CA GLU A 208 -5.50 -12.48 -12.79
C GLU A 208 -4.80 -11.55 -13.81
N GLY A 209 -5.07 -10.23 -13.73
CA GLY A 209 -4.45 -9.24 -14.60
C GLY A 209 -2.93 -9.17 -14.42
N ILE A 210 -2.44 -9.23 -13.18
CA ILE A 210 -0.99 -9.29 -12.88
C ILE A 210 -0.36 -10.52 -13.53
N LEU A 211 -0.97 -11.69 -13.40
CA LEU A 211 -0.47 -12.92 -13.98
C LEU A 211 -0.50 -12.93 -15.51
N GLY A 212 -1.39 -12.14 -16.12
CA GLY A 212 -1.46 -11.92 -17.57
C GLY A 212 -0.43 -10.92 -18.11
N LEU A 213 0.18 -10.11 -17.23
CA LEU A 213 1.19 -9.13 -17.65
C LEU A 213 2.52 -9.81 -17.99
N GLY A 214 3.03 -9.50 -19.16
CA GLY A 214 4.43 -9.78 -19.50
C GLY A 214 5.39 -8.72 -18.91
N PRO A 215 6.69 -9.05 -18.76
CA PRO A 215 7.67 -8.08 -18.30
C PRO A 215 7.80 -6.92 -19.29
N ARG A 216 8.01 -5.69 -18.79
CA ARG A 216 8.30 -4.54 -19.65
C ARG A 216 9.54 -4.83 -20.50
N VAL A 217 9.41 -4.74 -21.80
CA VAL A 217 10.58 -4.73 -22.71
C VAL A 217 11.26 -3.37 -22.54
N LYS A 218 12.39 -3.31 -21.83
CA LYS A 218 13.17 -2.07 -21.79
C LYS A 218 13.55 -1.70 -23.23
N PRO A 219 13.29 -0.45 -23.70
CA PRO A 219 13.87 0.02 -24.93
C PRO A 219 15.40 -0.12 -24.80
N ALA A 220 16.05 -0.66 -25.86
CA ALA A 220 17.49 -0.74 -25.90
C ALA A 220 18.10 0.63 -25.60
N PRO A 221 19.20 0.71 -24.82
CA PRO A 221 19.86 1.99 -24.57
C PRO A 221 20.19 2.62 -25.91
N ARG A 222 19.78 3.88 -26.11
CA ARG A 222 20.16 4.61 -27.33
C ARG A 222 21.70 4.59 -27.45
N PRO A 223 22.27 4.32 -28.61
CA PRO A 223 23.70 4.43 -28.82
C PRO A 223 24.15 5.83 -28.36
N ARG A 224 25.17 5.91 -27.54
CA ARG A 224 25.79 7.20 -27.22
C ARG A 224 26.28 7.76 -28.54
N GLU A 225 25.67 8.86 -28.99
CA GLU A 225 26.26 9.65 -30.07
C GLU A 225 27.61 10.15 -29.57
N GLY A 226 28.67 9.70 -30.23
CA GLY A 226 30.06 10.06 -29.95
C GLY A 226 30.42 11.44 -30.50
#